data_4fafac3e6403582b69d55dd8f19db405
#
_entry.id   4fafac3e6403582b69d55dd8f19db405
#
_cell.length_a   1.000
_cell.length_b   1.000
_cell.length_c   1.000
_cell.angle_alpha   90.00
_cell.angle_beta   90.00
_cell.angle_gamma   90.00
#
_symmetry.space_group_name_H-M   'P 1'
#
loop_
_entity.id
_entity.type
_entity.pdbx_description
1 polymer ?
#
loop_
_entity_poly.entity_id
_entity_poly.type
_entity_poly.pdbx_seq_one_letter_code
_entity_poly.pdbx_strand_id
1 'polypeptide(L)'
;MKITGYSTTLYEFPVSRRTGDANSPSGRIRGSASLLELYTDEGLTGIAFGGGGAAPQIRSMVEGILMGEDPRQVTGLWKRMVDRAFKGGHDGIVNDAISVLDVAMWDLKSKFNDEPLWKTLGGSNPKVQAYASGLDYPLADQEIEDWYGTMAADYGFKGGKLKVGLDQDADLRRIARMKKGLERATDLPNLYIDANEFWNPKQAIRKVREMEEQFDIAWVEEPARRWDFLGLRRISDAIKAPVCAGENLDTLGDFLPYFH
;
A
#
# COMPACT_ATOMS: atom_id res chain seq x y z
N MET A 1 -31.34 -7.86 0.38
CA MET A 1 -30.50 -6.66 0.62
C MET A 1 -30.29 -5.91 -0.69
N LYS A 2 -30.51 -4.61 -0.68
CA LYS A 2 -30.32 -3.74 -1.86
C LYS A 2 -29.59 -2.46 -1.44
N ILE A 3 -28.69 -1.97 -2.28
CA ILE A 3 -28.04 -0.69 -2.07
C ILE A 3 -29.07 0.46 -2.22
N THR A 4 -29.17 1.31 -1.21
CA THR A 4 -30.14 2.42 -1.15
C THR A 4 -29.49 3.80 -1.19
N GLY A 5 -28.16 3.87 -0.99
CA GLY A 5 -27.44 5.14 -0.99
C GLY A 5 -25.98 4.97 -0.63
N TYR A 6 -25.26 6.08 -0.60
CA TYR A 6 -23.85 6.14 -0.22
C TYR A 6 -23.50 7.50 0.37
N SER A 7 -22.39 7.59 1.06
CA SER A 7 -21.69 8.83 1.38
C SER A 7 -20.20 8.73 1.16
N THR A 8 -19.55 9.87 0.91
CA THR A 8 -18.09 9.98 0.89
C THR A 8 -17.67 11.14 1.79
N THR A 9 -16.81 10.87 2.77
CA THR A 9 -16.35 11.88 3.73
C THR A 9 -14.84 11.93 3.74
N LEU A 10 -14.26 13.11 3.55
CA LEU A 10 -12.83 13.35 3.68
C LEU A 10 -12.51 13.75 5.13
N TYR A 11 -11.68 12.97 5.79
CA TYR A 11 -11.13 13.28 7.10
C TYR A 11 -9.70 13.79 6.98
N GLU A 12 -9.39 14.87 7.66
CA GLU A 12 -8.03 15.34 7.87
C GLU A 12 -7.65 15.23 9.35
N PHE A 13 -6.43 14.76 9.61
CA PHE A 13 -5.96 14.56 10.97
C PHE A 13 -4.47 14.92 11.10
N PRO A 14 -4.02 15.36 12.28
CA PRO A 14 -2.61 15.52 12.55
C PRO A 14 -1.94 14.13 12.63
N VAL A 15 -0.74 14.01 12.09
CA VAL A 15 0.11 12.83 12.31
C VAL A 15 1.02 13.07 13.51
N SER A 16 1.37 12.01 14.24
CA SER A 16 2.18 12.10 15.46
C SER A 16 3.61 12.62 15.23
N ARG A 17 4.11 12.51 14.00
CA ARG A 17 5.42 12.99 13.56
C ARG A 17 5.40 13.33 12.08
N ARG A 18 6.43 13.98 11.56
CA ARG A 18 6.59 14.17 10.11
C ARG A 18 6.72 12.82 9.41
N THR A 19 6.02 12.69 8.29
CA THR A 19 6.02 11.49 7.43
C THR A 19 6.36 11.86 6.01
N GLY A 20 7.25 11.12 5.36
CA GLY A 20 7.67 11.38 3.98
C GLY A 20 8.58 10.28 3.44
N ASP A 21 8.95 10.44 2.17
CA ASP A 21 9.82 9.57 1.39
C ASP A 21 10.83 10.40 0.57
N ALA A 22 11.60 9.79 -0.33
CA ALA A 22 12.58 10.48 -1.16
C ALA A 22 11.97 11.54 -2.11
N ASN A 23 10.70 11.39 -2.52
CA ASN A 23 9.99 12.36 -3.36
C ASN A 23 9.42 13.54 -2.55
N SER A 24 9.29 13.37 -1.23
CA SER A 24 8.80 14.39 -0.28
C SER A 24 9.63 14.38 1.01
N PRO A 25 10.94 14.71 0.94
CA PRO A 25 11.88 14.51 2.05
C PRO A 25 11.64 15.43 3.26
N SER A 26 11.06 16.60 3.07
CA SER A 26 10.66 17.49 4.19
C SER A 26 9.47 16.96 4.97
N GLY A 27 8.73 16.04 4.37
CA GLY A 27 7.57 15.39 4.96
C GLY A 27 6.38 16.30 5.22
N ARG A 28 5.28 15.70 5.67
CA ARG A 28 4.03 16.37 6.05
C ARG A 28 3.66 16.06 7.49
N ILE A 29 2.88 16.95 8.10
CA ILE A 29 2.39 16.83 9.50
C ILE A 29 0.88 16.58 9.58
N ARG A 30 0.21 16.49 8.42
CA ARG A 30 -1.22 16.18 8.31
C ARG A 30 -1.38 14.97 7.39
N GLY A 31 -2.26 14.08 7.78
CA GLY A 31 -2.77 12.99 6.95
C GLY A 31 -4.20 13.27 6.54
N SER A 32 -4.66 12.57 5.51
CA SER A 32 -6.07 12.55 5.11
C SER A 32 -6.50 11.12 4.81
N ALA A 33 -7.77 10.82 5.05
CA ALA A 33 -8.40 9.57 4.68
C ALA A 33 -9.80 9.84 4.17
N SER A 34 -10.15 9.26 3.03
CA SER A 34 -11.51 9.27 2.51
C SER A 34 -12.24 8.02 2.96
N LEU A 35 -13.42 8.18 3.54
CA LEU A 35 -14.31 7.09 3.93
C LEU A 35 -15.47 7.04 2.93
N LEU A 36 -15.69 5.88 2.33
CA LEU A 36 -16.91 5.53 1.61
C LEU A 36 -17.81 4.71 2.52
N GLU A 37 -19.09 5.04 2.55
CA GLU A 37 -20.14 4.25 3.16
C GLU A 37 -21.19 3.90 2.10
N LEU A 38 -21.55 2.61 1.99
CA LEU A 38 -22.66 2.12 1.16
C LEU A 38 -23.80 1.67 2.08
N TYR A 39 -24.99 2.24 1.89
CA TYR A 39 -26.17 1.95 2.69
C TYR A 39 -27.07 0.92 2.03
N THR A 40 -27.76 0.11 2.85
CA THR A 40 -28.69 -0.91 2.36
C THR A 40 -30.08 -0.77 3.00
N ASP A 41 -31.10 -1.36 2.35
CA ASP A 41 -32.48 -1.44 2.84
C ASP A 41 -32.64 -2.32 4.09
N GLU A 42 -31.64 -3.13 4.42
CA GLU A 42 -31.61 -3.98 5.62
C GLU A 42 -30.85 -3.32 6.80
N GLY A 43 -30.44 -2.05 6.65
CA GLY A 43 -29.74 -1.29 7.71
C GLY A 43 -28.26 -1.63 7.87
N LEU A 44 -27.70 -2.53 7.06
CA LEU A 44 -26.26 -2.75 7.02
C LEU A 44 -25.57 -1.64 6.22
N THR A 45 -24.39 -1.23 6.70
CA THR A 45 -23.53 -0.26 6.02
C THR A 45 -22.20 -0.89 5.69
N GLY A 46 -21.83 -0.89 4.40
CA GLY A 46 -20.49 -1.27 3.94
C GLY A 46 -19.54 -0.09 3.99
N ILE A 47 -18.33 -0.31 4.46
CA ILE A 47 -17.33 0.74 4.62
C ILE A 47 -16.04 0.42 3.88
N ALA A 48 -15.40 1.45 3.33
CA ALA A 48 -14.06 1.36 2.77
C ALA A 48 -13.31 2.69 2.90
N PHE A 49 -11.99 2.60 3.09
CA PHE A 49 -11.10 3.76 3.03
C PHE A 49 -10.41 3.81 1.67
N GLY A 50 -10.38 4.98 1.04
CA GLY A 50 -9.75 5.21 -0.26
C GLY A 50 -10.58 6.12 -1.17
N GLY A 51 -10.16 6.22 -2.44
CA GLY A 51 -10.91 6.95 -3.45
C GLY A 51 -11.03 8.47 -3.23
N GLY A 52 -10.13 9.09 -2.46
CA GLY A 52 -10.22 10.49 -2.03
C GLY A 52 -10.32 11.53 -3.16
N GLY A 53 -9.81 11.20 -4.35
CA GLY A 53 -9.97 12.03 -5.55
C GLY A 53 -11.09 11.57 -6.49
N ALA A 54 -11.73 10.44 -6.22
CA ALA A 54 -12.61 9.71 -7.14
C ALA A 54 -14.12 9.95 -6.90
N ALA A 55 -14.51 10.95 -6.12
CA ALA A 55 -15.91 11.19 -5.78
C ALA A 55 -16.86 11.29 -6.99
N PRO A 56 -16.51 11.95 -8.11
CA PRO A 56 -17.36 11.95 -9.31
C PRO A 56 -17.51 10.56 -9.94
N GLN A 57 -16.46 9.74 -9.96
CA GLN A 57 -16.47 8.38 -10.50
C GLN A 57 -17.29 7.46 -9.61
N ILE A 58 -17.11 7.54 -8.28
CA ILE A 58 -17.93 6.84 -7.28
C ILE A 58 -19.41 7.14 -7.51
N ARG A 59 -19.77 8.43 -7.61
CA ARG A 59 -21.14 8.85 -7.89
C ARG A 59 -21.68 8.19 -9.16
N SER A 60 -20.94 8.30 -10.27
CA SER A 60 -21.38 7.74 -11.56
C SER A 60 -21.61 6.24 -11.50
N MET A 61 -20.78 5.51 -10.75
CA MET A 61 -20.91 4.06 -10.59
C MET A 61 -22.06 3.67 -9.65
N VAL A 62 -22.19 4.36 -8.52
CA VAL A 62 -23.28 4.08 -7.59
C VAL A 62 -24.63 4.37 -8.24
N GLU A 63 -24.84 5.58 -8.75
CA GLU A 63 -26.13 5.99 -9.33
C GLU A 63 -26.46 5.25 -10.63
N GLY A 64 -25.46 4.91 -11.44
CA GLY A 64 -25.66 4.27 -12.74
C GLY A 64 -25.62 2.74 -12.76
N ILE A 65 -25.09 2.09 -11.70
CA ILE A 65 -24.88 0.65 -11.69
C ILE A 65 -25.35 -0.01 -10.41
N LEU A 66 -25.00 0.56 -9.22
CA LEU A 66 -25.14 -0.13 -7.95
C LEU A 66 -26.47 0.11 -7.24
N MET A 67 -27.14 1.25 -7.47
CA MET A 67 -28.42 1.56 -6.82
C MET A 67 -29.46 0.49 -7.11
N GLY A 68 -30.07 -0.05 -6.03
CA GLY A 68 -31.09 -1.10 -6.09
C GLY A 68 -30.56 -2.52 -6.32
N GLU A 69 -29.27 -2.69 -6.56
CA GLU A 69 -28.63 -3.99 -6.74
C GLU A 69 -28.32 -4.64 -5.39
N ASP A 70 -28.16 -5.97 -5.42
CA ASP A 70 -27.71 -6.74 -4.26
C ASP A 70 -26.18 -6.72 -4.15
N PRO A 71 -25.60 -6.04 -3.13
CA PRO A 71 -24.15 -5.91 -2.99
C PRO A 71 -23.41 -7.24 -2.76
N ARG A 72 -24.12 -8.35 -2.45
CA ARG A 72 -23.50 -9.67 -2.30
C ARG A 72 -23.04 -10.24 -3.63
N GLN A 73 -23.51 -9.71 -4.76
CA GLN A 73 -23.08 -10.08 -6.11
C GLN A 73 -21.77 -9.36 -6.50
N VAL A 74 -20.79 -9.31 -5.60
CA VAL A 74 -19.59 -8.47 -5.69
C VAL A 74 -18.91 -8.58 -7.05
N THR A 75 -18.57 -9.80 -7.49
CA THR A 75 -17.83 -10.02 -8.75
C THR A 75 -18.62 -9.62 -10.00
N GLY A 76 -19.94 -9.82 -9.98
CA GLY A 76 -20.82 -9.40 -11.07
C GLY A 76 -20.94 -7.88 -11.17
N LEU A 77 -21.07 -7.20 -10.04
CA LEU A 77 -21.14 -5.74 -9.98
C LEU A 77 -19.78 -5.12 -10.31
N TRP A 78 -18.67 -5.68 -9.82
CA TRP A 78 -17.32 -5.29 -10.18
C TRP A 78 -17.12 -5.34 -11.72
N LYS A 79 -17.50 -6.45 -12.34
CA LYS A 79 -17.42 -6.58 -13.80
C LYS A 79 -18.20 -5.50 -14.53
N ARG A 80 -19.43 -5.18 -14.08
CA ARG A 80 -20.24 -4.12 -14.69
C ARG A 80 -19.59 -2.74 -14.58
N MET A 81 -18.91 -2.45 -13.44
CA MET A 81 -18.16 -1.19 -13.26
C MET A 81 -16.98 -1.12 -14.22
N VAL A 82 -16.20 -2.19 -14.36
CA VAL A 82 -15.08 -2.28 -15.31
C VAL A 82 -15.58 -2.13 -16.75
N ASP A 83 -16.64 -2.85 -17.13
CA ASP A 83 -17.21 -2.79 -18.48
C ASP A 83 -17.71 -1.37 -18.82
N ARG A 84 -18.26 -0.63 -17.87
CA ARG A 84 -18.66 0.78 -18.07
C ARG A 84 -17.48 1.69 -18.35
N ALA A 85 -16.34 1.41 -17.74
CA ALA A 85 -15.13 2.24 -17.82
C ALA A 85 -14.29 1.97 -19.08
N PHE A 86 -14.56 0.95 -19.87
CA PHE A 86 -13.65 0.42 -20.91
C PHE A 86 -13.21 1.45 -21.96
N LYS A 87 -14.07 2.41 -22.34
CA LYS A 87 -13.74 3.45 -23.35
C LYS A 87 -12.84 4.55 -22.80
N GLY A 88 -12.94 4.85 -21.51
CA GLY A 88 -12.16 5.90 -20.85
C GLY A 88 -10.90 5.38 -20.14
N GLY A 89 -10.70 4.06 -20.15
CA GLY A 89 -9.71 3.39 -19.33
C GLY A 89 -10.27 3.10 -17.92
N HIS A 90 -9.78 2.05 -17.31
CA HIS A 90 -10.16 1.62 -15.96
C HIS A 90 -9.02 1.73 -14.96
N ASP A 91 -7.95 2.42 -15.32
CA ASP A 91 -6.77 2.66 -14.49
C ASP A 91 -6.90 3.97 -13.70
N GLY A 92 -5.98 4.21 -12.77
CA GLY A 92 -5.87 5.43 -11.98
C GLY A 92 -7.17 5.72 -11.22
N ILE A 93 -7.63 6.95 -11.27
CA ILE A 93 -8.78 7.44 -10.47
C ILE A 93 -10.08 6.65 -10.70
N VAL A 94 -10.23 6.03 -11.87
CA VAL A 94 -11.39 5.16 -12.16
C VAL A 94 -11.24 3.85 -11.40
N ASN A 95 -10.04 3.26 -11.37
CA ASN A 95 -9.77 2.07 -10.60
C ASN A 95 -9.88 2.34 -9.08
N ASP A 96 -9.46 3.51 -8.60
CA ASP A 96 -9.65 3.93 -7.21
C ASP A 96 -11.14 3.89 -6.81
N ALA A 97 -12.02 4.38 -7.69
CA ALA A 97 -13.46 4.32 -7.45
C ALA A 97 -13.99 2.89 -7.44
N ILE A 98 -13.58 2.05 -8.40
CA ILE A 98 -13.99 0.65 -8.48
C ILE A 98 -13.51 -0.10 -7.23
N SER A 99 -12.24 0.09 -6.85
CA SER A 99 -11.62 -0.58 -5.72
C SER A 99 -12.32 -0.26 -4.39
N VAL A 100 -12.58 1.02 -4.11
CA VAL A 100 -13.23 1.40 -2.85
C VAL A 100 -14.68 0.89 -2.78
N LEU A 101 -15.40 0.86 -3.92
CA LEU A 101 -16.74 0.29 -4.00
C LEU A 101 -16.72 -1.25 -3.83
N ASP A 102 -15.75 -1.92 -4.44
CA ASP A 102 -15.56 -3.37 -4.29
C ASP A 102 -15.31 -3.76 -2.84
N VAL A 103 -14.38 -3.07 -2.15
CA VAL A 103 -14.10 -3.30 -0.73
C VAL A 103 -15.34 -3.09 0.13
N ALA A 104 -16.13 -2.02 -0.10
CA ALA A 104 -17.36 -1.76 0.64
C ALA A 104 -18.43 -2.85 0.41
N MET A 105 -18.53 -3.41 -0.80
CA MET A 105 -19.44 -4.53 -1.10
C MET A 105 -18.97 -5.83 -0.43
N TRP A 106 -17.66 -6.11 -0.39
CA TRP A 106 -17.13 -7.25 0.36
C TRP A 106 -17.37 -7.12 1.85
N ASP A 107 -17.25 -5.91 2.42
CA ASP A 107 -17.58 -5.62 3.82
C ASP A 107 -19.07 -5.88 4.11
N LEU A 108 -19.98 -5.43 3.23
CA LEU A 108 -21.42 -5.74 3.32
C LEU A 108 -21.69 -7.25 3.28
N LYS A 109 -21.02 -7.96 2.39
CA LYS A 109 -21.20 -9.42 2.25
C LYS A 109 -20.75 -10.15 3.52
N SER A 110 -19.62 -9.77 4.11
CA SER A 110 -19.12 -10.37 5.34
C SER A 110 -20.04 -10.07 6.53
N LYS A 111 -20.52 -8.83 6.66
CA LYS A 111 -21.50 -8.42 7.67
C LYS A 111 -22.83 -9.16 7.54
N PHE A 112 -23.31 -9.34 6.32
CA PHE A 112 -24.51 -10.13 6.05
C PHE A 112 -24.35 -11.60 6.47
N ASN A 113 -23.17 -12.19 6.22
CA ASN A 113 -22.84 -13.56 6.62
C ASN A 113 -22.55 -13.71 8.12
N ASP A 114 -22.52 -12.61 8.88
CA ASP A 114 -22.11 -12.58 10.29
C ASP A 114 -20.73 -13.25 10.54
N GLU A 115 -19.79 -12.96 9.64
CA GLU A 115 -18.43 -13.51 9.73
C GLU A 115 -17.37 -12.49 9.33
N PRO A 116 -16.12 -12.62 9.83
CA PRO A 116 -15.05 -11.71 9.43
C PRO A 116 -14.68 -11.89 7.96
N LEU A 117 -14.34 -10.79 7.28
CA LEU A 117 -14.07 -10.75 5.84
C LEU A 117 -13.06 -11.81 5.36
N TRP A 118 -12.01 -12.10 6.15
CA TRP A 118 -11.03 -13.12 5.78
C TRP A 118 -11.64 -14.53 5.63
N LYS A 119 -12.73 -14.85 6.37
CA LYS A 119 -13.48 -16.11 6.19
C LYS A 119 -14.33 -16.06 4.94
N THR A 120 -15.07 -14.96 4.73
CA THR A 120 -15.87 -14.74 3.50
C THR A 120 -15.02 -14.89 2.23
N LEU A 121 -13.74 -14.49 2.29
CA LEU A 121 -12.76 -14.64 1.21
C LEU A 121 -12.12 -16.04 1.14
N GLY A 122 -12.54 -16.99 1.99
CA GLY A 122 -12.05 -18.36 1.98
C GLY A 122 -10.72 -18.57 2.73
N GLY A 123 -10.29 -17.61 3.55
CA GLY A 123 -9.08 -17.72 4.35
C GLY A 123 -9.22 -18.77 5.47
N SER A 124 -8.15 -19.51 5.74
CA SER A 124 -8.08 -20.52 6.82
C SER A 124 -7.35 -20.03 8.07
N ASN A 125 -6.58 -18.93 7.95
CA ASN A 125 -5.77 -18.38 9.04
C ASN A 125 -5.85 -16.85 9.03
N PRO A 126 -6.27 -16.20 10.12
CA PRO A 126 -6.32 -14.73 10.22
C PRO A 126 -4.96 -14.09 10.48
N LYS A 127 -3.92 -14.88 10.78
CA LYS A 127 -2.60 -14.36 11.15
C LYS A 127 -1.74 -14.13 9.92
N VAL A 128 -1.19 -12.92 9.80
CA VAL A 128 -0.25 -12.51 8.76
C VAL A 128 1.00 -11.96 9.45
N GLN A 129 2.18 -12.34 8.94
CA GLN A 129 3.43 -11.74 9.40
C GLN A 129 3.48 -10.28 8.94
N ALA A 130 3.83 -9.38 9.87
CA ALA A 130 3.92 -7.96 9.61
C ALA A 130 5.35 -7.44 9.88
N TYR A 131 5.66 -6.30 9.28
CA TYR A 131 6.87 -5.52 9.54
C TYR A 131 6.52 -4.07 9.86
N ALA A 132 7.40 -3.37 10.57
CA ALA A 132 7.24 -1.96 10.87
C ALA A 132 7.59 -1.10 9.64
N SER A 133 6.74 -0.14 9.27
CA SER A 133 6.96 0.81 8.19
C SER A 133 6.36 2.16 8.52
N GLY A 134 7.13 3.24 8.38
CA GLY A 134 6.71 4.49 8.99
C GLY A 134 6.75 5.75 8.13
N LEU A 135 7.02 5.72 6.82
CA LEU A 135 7.30 6.94 6.04
C LEU A 135 8.34 7.82 6.74
N ASP A 136 9.44 7.23 7.11
CA ASP A 136 10.42 7.69 8.09
C ASP A 136 11.52 8.62 7.53
N TYR A 137 11.42 8.99 6.26
CA TYR A 137 12.48 9.76 5.60
C TYR A 137 12.88 11.06 6.34
N PRO A 138 11.92 11.82 6.93
CA PRO A 138 12.25 13.05 7.68
C PRO A 138 12.90 12.83 9.04
N LEU A 139 13.00 11.59 9.53
CA LEU A 139 13.54 11.30 10.86
C LEU A 139 15.06 11.40 10.89
N ALA A 140 15.61 11.94 11.98
CA ALA A 140 17.03 11.87 12.29
C ALA A 140 17.46 10.45 12.68
N ASP A 141 18.76 10.16 12.58
CA ASP A 141 19.32 8.82 12.84
C ASP A 141 18.88 8.24 14.19
N GLN A 142 18.88 9.03 15.26
CA GLN A 142 18.46 8.57 16.60
C GLN A 142 16.94 8.33 16.66
N GLU A 143 16.15 9.18 16.02
CA GLU A 143 14.69 8.99 15.97
C GLU A 143 14.30 7.72 15.22
N ILE A 144 15.07 7.33 14.18
CA ILE A 144 14.89 6.04 13.49
C ILE A 144 15.14 4.87 14.44
N GLU A 145 16.28 4.89 15.15
CA GLU A 145 16.63 3.83 16.12
C GLU A 145 15.56 3.71 17.21
N ASP A 146 15.10 4.82 17.75
CA ASP A 146 14.09 4.86 18.82
C ASP A 146 12.74 4.37 18.31
N TRP A 147 12.31 4.79 17.12
CA TRP A 147 11.03 4.38 16.55
C TRP A 147 10.98 2.89 16.26
N TYR A 148 11.98 2.35 15.53
CA TYR A 148 12.03 0.91 15.27
C TYR A 148 12.28 0.11 16.55
N GLY A 149 13.00 0.68 17.51
CA GLY A 149 13.19 0.09 18.83
C GLY A 149 11.89 -0.04 19.61
N THR A 150 11.01 0.96 19.55
CA THR A 150 9.66 0.91 20.12
C THR A 150 8.81 -0.14 19.40
N MET A 151 8.84 -0.17 18.07
CA MET A 151 8.10 -1.18 17.29
C MET A 151 8.55 -2.61 17.65
N ALA A 152 9.85 -2.81 17.87
CA ALA A 152 10.39 -4.10 18.26
C ALA A 152 10.01 -4.48 19.72
N ALA A 153 10.25 -3.58 20.68
CA ALA A 153 10.08 -3.87 22.09
C ALA A 153 8.61 -3.98 22.53
N ASP A 154 7.77 -3.04 22.04
CA ASP A 154 6.39 -2.92 22.52
C ASP A 154 5.40 -3.73 21.67
N TYR A 155 5.71 -3.92 20.38
CA TYR A 155 4.82 -4.61 19.43
C TYR A 155 5.40 -5.90 18.86
N GLY A 156 6.66 -6.23 19.13
CA GLY A 156 7.28 -7.49 18.73
C GLY A 156 7.62 -7.59 17.24
N PHE A 157 7.72 -6.47 16.52
CA PHE A 157 8.12 -6.48 15.11
C PHE A 157 9.57 -6.96 14.95
N LYS A 158 9.79 -7.96 14.11
CA LYS A 158 11.11 -8.53 13.79
C LYS A 158 11.67 -8.05 12.45
N GLY A 159 11.00 -7.14 11.78
CA GLY A 159 11.42 -6.55 10.53
C GLY A 159 10.94 -5.12 10.38
N GLY A 160 11.64 -4.35 9.56
CA GLY A 160 11.32 -2.96 9.29
C GLY A 160 11.62 -2.57 7.84
N LYS A 161 10.79 -1.69 7.27
CA LYS A 161 10.96 -1.11 5.94
C LYS A 161 11.30 0.38 6.08
N LEU A 162 12.50 0.74 5.63
CA LEU A 162 13.06 2.09 5.67
C LEU A 162 12.93 2.79 4.32
N LYS A 163 12.56 4.06 4.31
CA LYS A 163 12.58 4.90 3.11
C LYS A 163 14.02 5.36 2.82
N VAL A 164 14.47 5.12 1.57
CA VAL A 164 15.82 5.45 1.08
C VAL A 164 15.73 6.26 -0.23
N GLY A 165 16.85 6.81 -0.71
CA GLY A 165 16.87 7.33 -2.08
C GLY A 165 17.84 8.47 -2.38
N LEU A 166 17.86 9.53 -1.57
CA LEU A 166 18.57 10.78 -1.91
C LEU A 166 20.08 10.68 -1.70
N ASP A 167 20.51 10.29 -0.52
CA ASP A 167 21.92 10.31 -0.10
C ASP A 167 22.36 8.93 0.37
N GLN A 168 23.37 8.37 -0.29
CA GLN A 168 23.85 6.99 -0.04
C GLN A 168 24.40 6.81 1.36
N ASP A 169 25.25 7.74 1.81
CA ASP A 169 25.90 7.63 3.12
C ASP A 169 24.87 7.78 4.25
N ALA A 170 23.90 8.66 4.06
CA ALA A 170 22.79 8.81 4.98
C ALA A 170 21.92 7.53 5.00
N ASP A 171 21.59 6.97 3.85
CA ASP A 171 20.78 5.74 3.74
C ASP A 171 21.48 4.56 4.45
N LEU A 172 22.79 4.37 4.27
CA LEU A 172 23.56 3.34 4.97
C LEU A 172 23.52 3.51 6.50
N ARG A 173 23.72 4.74 6.99
CA ARG A 173 23.61 5.00 8.44
C ARG A 173 22.20 4.73 8.96
N ARG A 174 21.18 5.13 8.23
CA ARG A 174 19.77 4.95 8.59
C ARG A 174 19.37 3.47 8.63
N ILE A 175 19.86 2.65 7.67
CA ILE A 175 19.66 1.20 7.69
C ILE A 175 20.30 0.61 8.96
N ALA A 176 21.51 1.03 9.30
CA ALA A 176 22.18 0.58 10.54
C ALA A 176 21.39 0.95 11.79
N ARG A 177 20.78 2.15 11.84
CA ARG A 177 19.92 2.59 12.97
C ARG A 177 18.62 1.79 13.06
N MET A 178 17.95 1.54 11.93
CA MET A 178 16.78 0.66 11.88
C MET A 178 17.13 -0.73 12.39
N LYS A 179 18.22 -1.33 11.90
CA LYS A 179 18.70 -2.65 12.33
C LYS A 179 18.89 -2.69 13.86
N LYS A 180 19.64 -1.72 14.40
CA LYS A 180 19.90 -1.62 15.84
C LYS A 180 18.63 -1.48 16.67
N GLY A 181 17.65 -0.70 16.20
CA GLY A 181 16.34 -0.62 16.84
C GLY A 181 15.61 -1.96 16.88
N LEU A 182 15.59 -2.67 15.76
CA LEU A 182 14.91 -3.97 15.62
C LEU A 182 15.60 -5.11 16.40
N GLU A 183 16.88 -4.99 16.72
CA GLU A 183 17.65 -5.96 17.52
C GLU A 183 17.10 -6.09 18.95
N ARG A 184 16.17 -5.22 19.39
CA ARG A 184 15.43 -5.38 20.66
C ARG A 184 14.44 -6.57 20.62
N ALA A 185 14.04 -7.05 19.47
CA ALA A 185 13.10 -8.18 19.32
C ALA A 185 13.73 -9.43 18.71
N THR A 186 14.90 -9.34 18.04
CA THR A 186 15.52 -10.46 17.35
C THR A 186 16.97 -10.14 16.99
N ASP A 187 17.87 -11.11 17.05
CA ASP A 187 19.26 -10.96 16.63
C ASP A 187 19.43 -10.89 15.08
N LEU A 188 18.40 -11.33 14.34
CA LEU A 188 18.38 -11.36 12.88
C LEU A 188 17.13 -10.65 12.35
N PRO A 189 17.10 -9.31 12.36
CA PRO A 189 15.96 -8.57 11.84
C PRO A 189 15.88 -8.61 10.31
N ASN A 190 14.69 -8.72 9.76
CA ASN A 190 14.45 -8.55 8.34
C ASN A 190 14.50 -7.06 7.96
N LEU A 191 15.41 -6.70 7.09
CA LEU A 191 15.61 -5.32 6.63
C LEU A 191 15.05 -5.16 5.24
N TYR A 192 14.04 -4.29 5.11
CA TYR A 192 13.44 -3.91 3.84
C TYR A 192 13.77 -2.46 3.53
N ILE A 193 14.00 -2.14 2.27
CA ILE A 193 14.23 -0.75 1.84
C ILE A 193 13.26 -0.39 0.72
N ASP A 194 12.86 0.88 0.67
CA ASP A 194 11.89 1.38 -0.28
C ASP A 194 12.35 2.73 -0.84
N ALA A 195 12.59 2.76 -2.14
CA ALA A 195 13.06 3.94 -2.86
C ALA A 195 11.91 4.76 -3.50
N ASN A 196 10.67 4.29 -3.44
CA ASN A 196 9.49 4.94 -4.02
C ASN A 196 9.73 5.46 -5.45
N GLU A 197 10.24 4.61 -6.31
CA GLU A 197 10.54 4.87 -7.73
C GLU A 197 11.56 6.02 -7.96
N PHE A 198 12.39 6.35 -6.98
CA PHE A 198 13.24 7.55 -7.03
C PHE A 198 14.47 7.40 -7.94
N TRP A 199 15.04 6.18 -8.06
CA TRP A 199 16.27 5.96 -8.84
C TRP A 199 16.00 5.63 -10.29
N ASN A 200 17.04 5.77 -11.14
CA ASN A 200 17.13 5.06 -12.40
C ASN A 200 17.83 3.68 -12.21
N PRO A 201 17.72 2.75 -13.18
CA PRO A 201 18.26 1.39 -13.01
C PRO A 201 19.75 1.32 -12.68
N LYS A 202 20.58 2.18 -13.28
CA LYS A 202 22.02 2.20 -12.99
C LYS A 202 22.34 2.70 -11.57
N GLN A 203 21.58 3.69 -11.12
CA GLN A 203 21.72 4.19 -9.74
C GLN A 203 21.27 3.11 -8.74
N ALA A 204 20.11 2.48 -8.97
CA ALA A 204 19.59 1.43 -8.14
C ALA A 204 20.60 0.27 -7.97
N ILE A 205 21.11 -0.25 -9.09
CA ILE A 205 22.09 -1.35 -9.04
C ILE A 205 23.32 -0.97 -8.21
N ARG A 206 23.90 0.22 -8.44
CA ARG A 206 25.10 0.65 -7.70
C ARG A 206 24.80 0.81 -6.21
N LYS A 207 23.74 1.53 -5.89
CA LYS A 207 23.38 1.86 -4.49
C LYS A 207 23.01 0.61 -3.69
N VAL A 208 22.20 -0.25 -4.26
CA VAL A 208 21.76 -1.48 -3.59
C VAL A 208 22.92 -2.43 -3.37
N ARG A 209 23.81 -2.63 -4.35
CA ARG A 209 25.00 -3.49 -4.17
C ARG A 209 25.87 -3.02 -3.00
N GLU A 210 26.08 -1.72 -2.85
CA GLU A 210 26.83 -1.16 -1.74
C GLU A 210 26.12 -1.37 -0.39
N MET A 211 24.78 -1.29 -0.36
CA MET A 211 23.99 -1.65 0.83
C MET A 211 24.11 -3.15 1.16
N GLU A 212 24.11 -4.02 0.15
CA GLU A 212 24.25 -5.48 0.29
C GLU A 212 25.66 -5.94 0.73
N GLU A 213 26.67 -5.08 0.64
CA GLU A 213 27.99 -5.36 1.22
C GLU A 213 27.98 -5.29 2.75
N GLN A 214 27.04 -4.53 3.34
CA GLN A 214 26.98 -4.26 4.77
C GLN A 214 25.75 -4.90 5.45
N PHE A 215 24.67 -5.12 4.70
CA PHE A 215 23.38 -5.56 5.25
C PHE A 215 22.78 -6.69 4.42
N ASP A 216 22.13 -7.62 5.10
CA ASP A 216 21.26 -8.61 4.46
C ASP A 216 19.89 -7.96 4.20
N ILE A 217 19.67 -7.50 2.97
CA ILE A 217 18.44 -6.82 2.54
C ILE A 217 17.43 -7.86 2.08
N ALA A 218 16.30 -7.94 2.76
CA ALA A 218 15.26 -8.92 2.49
C ALA A 218 14.46 -8.64 1.21
N TRP A 219 14.21 -7.35 0.86
CA TRP A 219 13.81 -6.89 -0.47
C TRP A 219 14.10 -5.40 -0.66
N VAL A 220 14.09 -5.00 -1.94
CA VAL A 220 14.16 -3.61 -2.39
C VAL A 220 12.85 -3.26 -3.09
N GLU A 221 12.10 -2.32 -2.52
CA GLU A 221 10.81 -1.88 -3.03
C GLU A 221 10.97 -0.68 -3.95
N GLU A 222 10.31 -0.74 -5.10
CA GLU A 222 10.25 0.32 -6.12
C GLU A 222 11.60 1.01 -6.42
N PRO A 223 12.66 0.25 -6.78
CA PRO A 223 13.98 0.84 -7.01
C PRO A 223 14.05 1.74 -8.24
N ALA A 224 13.10 1.62 -9.17
CA ALA A 224 12.97 2.46 -10.37
C ALA A 224 11.50 2.65 -10.74
N ARG A 225 11.23 3.50 -11.74
CA ARG A 225 9.87 3.80 -12.22
C ARG A 225 9.15 2.53 -12.67
N ARG A 226 7.89 2.35 -12.26
CA ARG A 226 7.05 1.17 -12.55
C ARG A 226 6.87 0.87 -14.04
N TRP A 227 6.95 1.86 -14.92
CA TRP A 227 6.85 1.67 -16.37
C TRP A 227 8.17 1.26 -17.04
N ASP A 228 9.31 1.28 -16.35
CA ASP A 228 10.59 0.79 -16.86
C ASP A 228 10.80 -0.70 -16.52
N PHE A 229 9.95 -1.55 -17.10
CA PHE A 229 9.98 -3.00 -16.85
C PHE A 229 11.33 -3.63 -17.14
N LEU A 230 11.99 -3.21 -18.26
CA LEU A 230 13.32 -3.70 -18.60
C LEU A 230 14.39 -3.22 -17.61
N GLY A 231 14.25 -2.00 -17.11
CA GLY A 231 15.11 -1.47 -16.05
C GLY A 231 14.95 -2.23 -14.75
N LEU A 232 13.72 -2.49 -14.32
CA LEU A 232 13.42 -3.30 -13.13
C LEU A 232 13.96 -4.72 -13.25
N ARG A 233 13.81 -5.37 -14.43
CA ARG A 233 14.42 -6.68 -14.70
C ARG A 233 15.94 -6.63 -14.57
N ARG A 234 16.61 -5.62 -15.14
CA ARG A 234 18.08 -5.47 -15.02
C ARG A 234 18.52 -5.24 -13.58
N ILE A 235 17.73 -4.53 -12.78
CA ILE A 235 18.00 -4.38 -11.34
C ILE A 235 17.91 -5.74 -10.66
N SER A 236 16.81 -6.44 -10.86
CA SER A 236 16.56 -7.77 -10.25
C SER A 236 17.66 -8.77 -10.58
N ASP A 237 18.12 -8.79 -11.84
CA ASP A 237 19.20 -9.69 -12.27
C ASP A 237 20.59 -9.29 -11.70
N ALA A 238 20.77 -8.05 -11.27
CA ALA A 238 22.06 -7.49 -10.86
C ALA A 238 22.29 -7.43 -9.34
N ILE A 239 21.24 -7.47 -8.53
CA ILE A 239 21.31 -7.40 -7.06
C ILE A 239 20.97 -8.75 -6.44
N LYS A 240 21.26 -8.94 -5.14
CA LYS A 240 20.95 -10.19 -4.41
C LYS A 240 19.52 -10.18 -3.89
N ALA A 241 19.07 -9.04 -3.37
CA ALA A 241 17.76 -8.88 -2.79
C ALA A 241 16.64 -8.96 -3.86
N PRO A 242 15.52 -9.62 -3.59
CA PRO A 242 14.34 -9.54 -4.45
C PRO A 242 13.89 -8.11 -4.67
N VAL A 243 13.40 -7.80 -5.89
CA VAL A 243 12.73 -6.54 -6.18
C VAL A 243 11.24 -6.68 -5.88
N CYS A 244 10.69 -5.74 -5.12
CA CYS A 244 9.28 -5.63 -4.81
C CYS A 244 8.69 -4.40 -5.52
N ALA A 245 7.50 -4.54 -6.09
CA ALA A 245 6.74 -3.45 -6.69
C ALA A 245 5.25 -3.80 -6.68
N GLY A 246 4.37 -2.81 -6.88
CA GLY A 246 2.95 -3.07 -7.01
C GLY A 246 2.02 -2.05 -6.34
N GLU A 247 2.48 -1.27 -5.37
CA GLU A 247 1.61 -0.33 -4.66
C GLU A 247 0.98 0.74 -5.59
N ASN A 248 1.62 1.01 -6.73
CA ASN A 248 1.18 1.98 -7.73
C ASN A 248 0.63 1.30 -9.01
N LEU A 249 0.29 0.02 -8.98
CA LEU A 249 -0.30 -0.74 -10.09
C LEU A 249 -1.77 -0.99 -9.82
N ASP A 250 -2.62 -0.74 -10.82
CA ASP A 250 -4.07 -0.73 -10.63
C ASP A 250 -4.74 -2.05 -11.03
N THR A 251 -4.41 -2.57 -12.21
CA THR A 251 -5.12 -3.68 -12.82
C THR A 251 -4.21 -4.84 -13.18
N LEU A 252 -4.78 -6.00 -13.47
CA LEU A 252 -4.02 -7.15 -13.99
C LEU A 252 -3.18 -6.77 -15.21
N GLY A 253 -3.67 -5.82 -16.04
CA GLY A 253 -2.94 -5.32 -17.21
C GLY A 253 -1.61 -4.66 -16.83
N ASP A 254 -1.58 -3.93 -15.73
CA ASP A 254 -0.36 -3.28 -15.23
C ASP A 254 0.65 -4.29 -14.67
N PHE A 255 0.18 -5.39 -14.09
CA PHE A 255 1.04 -6.44 -13.57
C PHE A 255 1.63 -7.37 -14.65
N LEU A 256 0.92 -7.57 -15.77
CA LEU A 256 1.36 -8.52 -16.82
C LEU A 256 2.80 -8.30 -17.30
N PRO A 257 3.27 -7.05 -17.56
CA PRO A 257 4.65 -6.83 -17.97
C PRO A 257 5.71 -7.23 -16.95
N TYR A 258 5.35 -7.35 -15.67
CA TYR A 258 6.27 -7.75 -14.59
C TYR A 258 6.55 -9.27 -14.57
N PHE A 259 5.72 -10.06 -15.23
CA PHE A 259 5.84 -11.53 -15.28
C PHE A 259 6.58 -12.03 -16.53
N HIS A 260 7.00 -11.14 -17.40
CA HIS A 260 7.73 -11.40 -18.65
C HIS A 260 9.09 -10.73 -18.65
#